data_fa004131c1af0c16e717d0f88897d453
#
_entry.id   fa004131c1af0c16e717d0f88897d453
#
_cell.length_a   1.000
_cell.length_b   1.000
_cell.length_c   1.000
_cell.angle_alpha   90.00
_cell.angle_beta   90.00
_cell.angle_gamma   90.00
#
_symmetry.space_group_name_H-M   'P 1'
#
loop_
_entity.id
_entity.type
_entity.pdbx_description
1 polymer ?
#
loop_
_entity_poly.entity_id
_entity_poly.type
_entity_poly.pdbx_seq_one_letter_code
_entity_poly.pdbx_strand_id
1 'polypeptide(L)'
;AIAIAIEGQTDERIPGAPPGAQWQRHATPGPARHGIYGDSAEPLANQWMYHAVAATVLAHSLLRSLPEVDAARVGVCGISWGGIITSTVVGIDARFAFGIPIYGCGALDRAADNYVRALRDNALYREVWEPLLRLPRATMPLLWLTGPRDAHFPLDVQQASYRAAPGPRMVSIPFDMKHSHPAGWNPPD
;
A
#
# COMPACT_ATOMS: atom_id res chain seq x y z
N ALA A 1 -2.19 15.14 16.29
CA ALA A 1 -1.49 14.25 15.37
C ALA A 1 -0.99 15.05 14.15
N ILE A 2 0.15 14.66 13.62
CA ILE A 2 0.70 15.17 12.36
C ILE A 2 0.71 13.99 11.39
N ALA A 3 0.25 14.21 10.15
CA ALA A 3 0.22 13.19 9.12
C ALA A 3 0.75 13.73 7.79
N ILE A 4 1.40 12.87 7.01
CA ILE A 4 1.74 13.12 5.62
C ILE A 4 0.90 12.17 4.76
N ALA A 5 0.09 12.70 3.87
CA ALA A 5 -0.61 11.93 2.86
C ALA A 5 0.25 11.87 1.60
N ILE A 6 0.47 10.67 1.08
CA ILE A 6 1.20 10.43 -0.17
C ILE A 6 0.15 10.09 -1.21
N GLU A 7 -0.28 11.10 -1.96
CA GLU A 7 -1.30 10.98 -2.98
C GLU A 7 -0.67 10.92 -4.37
N GLY A 8 -1.04 9.90 -5.16
CA GLY A 8 -0.71 9.79 -6.58
C GLY A 8 0.78 9.78 -6.93
N GLN A 9 1.65 10.06 -6.00
CA GLN A 9 3.13 10.10 -6.06
C GLN A 9 3.76 10.93 -7.17
N THR A 10 3.07 11.14 -8.25
CA THR A 10 3.51 11.95 -9.39
C THR A 10 2.53 13.08 -9.71
N ASP A 11 1.37 13.06 -9.07
CA ASP A 11 0.29 13.99 -9.30
C ASP A 11 -0.06 14.75 -8.03
N GLU A 12 -0.43 16.01 -8.16
CA GLU A 12 -0.94 16.83 -7.08
C GLU A 12 -2.42 17.15 -7.29
N ARG A 13 -3.13 17.26 -6.20
CA ARG A 13 -4.55 17.58 -6.24
C ARG A 13 -4.76 19.07 -6.51
N ILE A 14 -5.62 19.39 -7.48
CA ILE A 14 -6.02 20.76 -7.78
C ILE A 14 -7.25 21.10 -6.94
N PRO A 15 -7.16 21.98 -5.93
CA PRO A 15 -8.31 22.37 -5.12
C PRO A 15 -9.42 22.97 -5.97
N GLY A 16 -10.66 22.49 -5.76
CA GLY A 16 -11.84 23.04 -6.46
C GLY A 16 -11.98 22.62 -7.92
N ALA A 17 -11.08 21.80 -8.47
CA ALA A 17 -11.22 21.31 -9.83
C ALA A 17 -12.40 20.35 -9.98
N PRO A 18 -13.06 20.35 -11.17
CA PRO A 18 -14.14 19.40 -11.44
C PRO A 18 -13.64 17.95 -11.46
N PRO A 19 -14.55 16.97 -11.25
CA PRO A 19 -14.19 15.56 -11.36
C PRO A 19 -13.52 15.25 -12.70
N GLY A 20 -12.42 14.51 -12.65
CA GLY A 20 -11.61 14.15 -13.82
C GLY A 20 -10.47 15.13 -14.15
N ALA A 21 -10.57 16.41 -13.70
CA ALA A 21 -9.49 17.40 -13.85
C ALA A 21 -8.85 17.77 -12.50
N GLN A 22 -9.12 17.01 -11.46
CA GLN A 22 -8.70 17.32 -10.09
C GLN A 22 -7.23 17.00 -9.78
N TRP A 23 -6.54 16.38 -10.71
CA TRP A 23 -5.14 15.95 -10.56
C TRP A 23 -4.28 16.54 -11.67
N GLN A 24 -3.12 17.03 -11.32
CA GLN A 24 -2.08 17.42 -12.27
C GLN A 24 -0.76 16.81 -11.83
N ARG A 25 0.12 16.59 -12.79
CA ARG A 25 1.45 16.07 -12.48
C ARG A 25 2.25 17.12 -11.70
N HIS A 26 2.97 16.65 -10.70
CA HIS A 26 3.93 17.46 -9.98
C HIS A 26 4.98 18.06 -10.94
N ALA A 27 5.56 19.22 -10.60
CA ALA A 27 6.59 19.86 -11.44
C ALA A 27 7.83 18.98 -11.67
N THR A 28 8.17 18.14 -10.70
CA THR A 28 9.24 17.16 -10.77
C THR A 28 8.72 15.76 -10.43
N PRO A 29 7.87 15.20 -11.29
CA PRO A 29 7.21 13.95 -10.98
C PRO A 29 8.17 12.76 -11.12
N GLY A 30 7.95 11.73 -10.32
CA GLY A 30 8.45 10.40 -10.61
C GLY A 30 7.72 9.75 -11.79
N PRO A 31 8.01 8.51 -12.14
CA PRO A 31 7.28 7.79 -13.17
C PRO A 31 5.80 7.64 -12.81
N ALA A 32 4.92 7.78 -13.79
CA ALA A 32 3.50 7.54 -13.62
C ALA A 32 3.24 6.04 -13.41
N ARG A 33 2.20 5.71 -12.63
CA ARG A 33 1.78 4.31 -12.48
C ARG A 33 1.28 3.77 -13.82
N HIS A 34 1.79 2.64 -14.22
CA HIS A 34 1.42 1.96 -15.45
C HIS A 34 0.69 0.64 -15.15
N GLY A 35 -0.60 0.71 -14.96
CA GLY A 35 -1.45 -0.46 -14.71
C GLY A 35 -1.02 -1.27 -13.47
N ILE A 36 -1.00 -2.59 -13.62
CA ILE A 36 -0.59 -3.56 -12.60
C ILE A 36 0.86 -3.98 -12.91
N TYR A 37 1.84 -3.25 -12.40
CA TYR A 37 3.27 -3.47 -12.63
C TYR A 37 3.64 -3.54 -14.14
N GLY A 38 2.96 -2.72 -14.98
CA GLY A 38 3.20 -2.69 -16.41
C GLY A 38 4.54 -2.08 -16.83
N ASP A 39 5.25 -1.48 -15.88
CA ASP A 39 6.61 -0.93 -16.01
C ASP A 39 7.71 -1.91 -15.56
N SER A 40 7.38 -3.19 -15.36
CA SER A 40 8.32 -4.19 -14.85
C SER A 40 9.50 -4.52 -15.78
N ALA A 41 9.43 -4.11 -17.04
CA ALA A 41 10.55 -4.21 -17.99
C ALA A 41 11.57 -3.07 -17.83
N GLU A 42 11.20 -1.98 -17.15
CA GLU A 42 12.08 -0.86 -16.88
C GLU A 42 13.09 -1.17 -15.76
N PRO A 43 14.24 -0.49 -15.73
CA PRO A 43 15.13 -0.53 -14.57
C PRO A 43 14.37 -0.18 -13.28
N LEU A 44 14.69 -0.85 -12.17
CA LEU A 44 13.98 -0.66 -10.89
C LEU A 44 13.82 0.80 -10.48
N ALA A 45 14.86 1.63 -10.69
CA ALA A 45 14.83 3.06 -10.38
C ALA A 45 13.86 3.86 -11.25
N ASN A 46 13.36 3.29 -12.34
CA ASN A 46 12.39 3.92 -13.22
C ASN A 46 10.96 3.38 -13.01
N GLN A 47 10.79 2.42 -12.11
CA GLN A 47 9.48 1.83 -11.84
C GLN A 47 8.71 2.63 -10.81
N TRP A 48 7.40 2.81 -11.06
CA TRP A 48 6.51 3.54 -10.15
C TRP A 48 6.54 3.00 -8.71
N MET A 49 6.53 1.67 -8.54
CA MET A 49 6.51 1.05 -7.21
C MET A 49 7.78 1.36 -6.40
N TYR A 50 8.93 1.51 -7.06
CA TYR A 50 10.17 1.94 -6.39
C TYR A 50 9.99 3.33 -5.76
N HIS A 51 9.44 4.28 -6.51
CA HIS A 51 9.19 5.63 -6.03
C HIS A 51 8.11 5.66 -4.95
N ALA A 52 7.09 4.81 -5.07
CA ALA A 52 6.03 4.68 -4.08
C ALA A 52 6.57 4.25 -2.71
N VAL A 53 7.40 3.22 -2.72
CA VAL A 53 8.06 2.70 -1.51
C VAL A 53 9.05 3.73 -0.96
N ALA A 54 9.91 4.30 -1.81
CA ALA A 54 10.89 5.30 -1.42
C ALA A 54 10.24 6.56 -0.81
N ALA A 55 9.18 7.07 -1.43
CA ALA A 55 8.43 8.22 -0.92
C ALA A 55 7.84 7.94 0.47
N THR A 56 7.31 6.72 0.69
CA THR A 56 6.76 6.33 1.99
C THR A 56 7.85 6.28 3.07
N VAL A 57 9.01 5.72 2.78
CA VAL A 57 10.15 5.66 3.71
C VAL A 57 10.72 7.06 3.99
N LEU A 58 10.79 7.93 2.98
CA LEU A 58 11.24 9.30 3.13
C LEU A 58 10.25 10.13 3.95
N ALA A 59 8.95 9.99 3.70
CA ALA A 59 7.90 10.65 4.49
C ALA A 59 7.95 10.21 5.96
N HIS A 60 8.18 8.91 6.22
CA HIS A 60 8.41 8.41 7.57
C HIS A 60 9.63 9.08 8.22
N SER A 61 10.75 9.15 7.51
CA SER A 61 11.96 9.79 8.01
C SER A 61 11.75 11.28 8.29
N LEU A 62 11.02 11.98 7.42
CA LEU A 62 10.64 13.37 7.62
C LEU A 62 9.78 13.56 8.87
N LEU A 63 8.71 12.76 9.05
CA LEU A 63 7.88 12.83 10.26
C LEU A 63 8.72 12.63 11.53
N ARG A 64 9.61 11.64 11.53
CA ARG A 64 10.46 11.33 12.67
C ARG A 64 11.50 12.42 13.00
N SER A 65 11.80 13.31 12.07
CA SER A 65 12.73 14.43 12.27
C SER A 65 12.07 15.67 12.85
N LEU A 66 10.74 15.72 12.90
CA LEU A 66 10.01 16.87 13.44
C LEU A 66 10.03 16.85 14.97
N PRO A 67 10.38 17.96 15.64
CA PRO A 67 10.49 18.00 17.10
C PRO A 67 9.16 17.76 17.83
N GLU A 68 8.02 18.00 17.16
CA GLU A 68 6.67 17.79 17.71
C GLU A 68 6.19 16.34 17.59
N VAL A 69 6.95 15.49 16.90
CA VAL A 69 6.57 14.08 16.64
C VAL A 69 7.33 13.16 17.56
N ASP A 70 6.60 12.30 18.27
CA ASP A 70 7.20 11.15 18.93
C ASP A 70 7.63 10.12 17.88
N ALA A 71 8.93 10.08 17.62
CA ALA A 71 9.53 9.22 16.61
C ALA A 71 9.28 7.71 16.84
N ALA A 72 8.96 7.30 18.07
CA ALA A 72 8.63 5.92 18.39
C ALA A 72 7.16 5.57 18.14
N ARG A 73 6.31 6.53 17.75
CA ARG A 73 4.86 6.33 17.57
C ARG A 73 4.36 6.73 16.18
N VAL A 74 5.20 6.60 15.17
CA VAL A 74 4.84 6.85 13.77
C VAL A 74 4.45 5.52 13.11
N GLY A 75 3.22 5.45 12.61
CA GLY A 75 2.70 4.29 11.89
C GLY A 75 2.45 4.59 10.41
N VAL A 76 2.07 3.56 9.67
CA VAL A 76 1.71 3.65 8.26
C VAL A 76 0.35 3.01 8.01
N CYS A 77 -0.50 3.66 7.24
CA CYS A 77 -1.73 3.06 6.74
C CYS A 77 -1.92 3.38 5.26
N GLY A 78 -2.63 2.51 4.57
CA GLY A 78 -2.90 2.72 3.15
C GLY A 78 -4.05 1.88 2.64
N ILE A 79 -4.76 2.42 1.66
CA ILE A 79 -5.96 1.85 1.07
C ILE A 79 -5.65 1.30 -0.32
N SER A 80 -6.15 0.11 -0.65
CA SER A 80 -6.01 -0.50 -1.98
C SER A 80 -4.52 -0.61 -2.37
N TRP A 81 -4.06 0.09 -3.40
CA TRP A 81 -2.62 0.19 -3.71
C TRP A 81 -1.80 0.72 -2.54
N GLY A 82 -2.34 1.65 -1.76
CA GLY A 82 -1.73 2.09 -0.51
C GLY A 82 -1.59 0.96 0.50
N GLY A 83 -2.54 0.03 0.56
CA GLY A 83 -2.46 -1.18 1.37
C GLY A 83 -1.38 -2.17 0.88
N ILE A 84 -1.18 -2.28 -0.44
CA ILE A 84 -0.08 -3.05 -1.03
C ILE A 84 1.28 -2.42 -0.66
N ILE A 85 1.39 -1.08 -0.78
CA ILE A 85 2.58 -0.33 -0.37
C ILE A 85 2.83 -0.52 1.12
N THR A 86 1.79 -0.38 1.95
CA THR A 86 1.88 -0.61 3.41
C THR A 86 2.41 -2.02 3.71
N SER A 87 1.82 -3.05 3.10
CA SER A 87 2.26 -4.44 3.26
C SER A 87 3.71 -4.68 2.80
N THR A 88 4.21 -3.85 1.90
CA THR A 88 5.60 -3.90 1.44
C THR A 88 6.54 -3.17 2.39
N VAL A 89 6.22 -1.92 2.76
CA VAL A 89 7.16 -1.06 3.52
C VAL A 89 7.34 -1.50 4.96
N VAL A 90 6.32 -2.13 5.59
CA VAL A 90 6.46 -2.66 6.97
C VAL A 90 7.51 -3.76 7.09
N GLY A 91 7.83 -4.44 6.01
CA GLY A 91 8.92 -5.41 5.97
C GLY A 91 10.26 -4.85 5.47
N ILE A 92 10.29 -3.55 5.11
CA ILE A 92 11.49 -2.82 4.67
C ILE A 92 11.98 -1.88 5.77
N ASP A 93 11.08 -1.12 6.38
CA ASP A 93 11.40 -0.12 7.40
C ASP A 93 10.85 -0.57 8.76
N ALA A 94 11.70 -1.19 9.57
CA ALA A 94 11.35 -1.67 10.91
C ALA A 94 11.10 -0.54 11.95
N ARG A 95 11.27 0.71 11.58
CA ARG A 95 11.04 1.86 12.47
C ARG A 95 9.57 2.24 12.62
N PHE A 96 8.67 1.71 11.78
CA PHE A 96 7.23 1.91 11.96
C PHE A 96 6.75 1.28 13.27
N ALA A 97 5.96 2.05 14.03
CA ALA A 97 5.37 1.58 15.28
C ALA A 97 4.20 0.60 15.04
N PHE A 98 3.50 0.74 13.91
CA PHE A 98 2.42 -0.14 13.48
C PHE A 98 2.15 0.04 11.98
N GLY A 99 1.40 -0.90 11.38
CA GLY A 99 0.92 -0.81 10.02
C GLY A 99 -0.55 -1.20 9.88
N ILE A 100 -1.29 -0.49 9.00
CA ILE A 100 -2.71 -0.77 8.73
C ILE A 100 -2.93 -0.88 7.22
N PRO A 101 -2.74 -2.08 6.64
CA PRO A 101 -3.16 -2.34 5.26
C PRO A 101 -4.68 -2.45 5.18
N ILE A 102 -5.33 -1.58 4.39
CA ILE A 102 -6.76 -1.58 4.18
C ILE A 102 -7.03 -2.15 2.78
N TYR A 103 -7.71 -3.29 2.72
CA TYR A 103 -7.94 -4.12 1.53
C TYR A 103 -6.80 -4.04 0.50
N GLY A 104 -5.56 -4.24 0.97
CA GLY A 104 -4.36 -4.37 0.15
C GLY A 104 -3.44 -5.42 0.78
N CYS A 105 -2.85 -6.26 -0.04
CA CYS A 105 -2.14 -7.45 0.40
C CYS A 105 -1.06 -7.87 -0.60
N GLY A 106 -0.39 -8.97 -0.34
CA GLY A 106 0.40 -9.73 -1.31
C GLY A 106 -0.41 -10.84 -1.97
N ALA A 107 0.27 -11.76 -2.61
CA ALA A 107 -0.30 -12.84 -3.41
C ALA A 107 -1.19 -12.32 -4.55
N LEU A 108 -0.82 -11.21 -5.18
CA LEU A 108 -1.63 -10.56 -6.22
C LEU A 108 -1.78 -11.44 -7.46
N ASP A 109 -0.83 -12.32 -7.74
CA ASP A 109 -0.90 -13.30 -8.81
C ASP A 109 -1.98 -14.38 -8.60
N ARG A 110 -2.66 -14.37 -7.46
CA ARG A 110 -3.82 -15.20 -7.10
C ARG A 110 -5.06 -14.37 -6.76
N ALA A 111 -5.01 -13.05 -6.93
CA ALA A 111 -6.12 -12.14 -6.68
C ALA A 111 -7.16 -12.17 -7.82
N ALA A 112 -7.89 -11.09 -8.04
CA ALA A 112 -8.87 -11.04 -9.13
C ALA A 112 -8.23 -11.23 -10.52
N ASP A 113 -9.01 -11.66 -11.49
CA ASP A 113 -8.56 -12.08 -12.83
C ASP A 113 -7.65 -11.07 -13.55
N ASN A 114 -7.87 -9.77 -13.36
CA ASN A 114 -7.04 -8.74 -13.95
C ASN A 114 -5.60 -8.74 -13.40
N TYR A 115 -5.45 -9.05 -12.09
CA TYR A 115 -4.14 -9.21 -11.46
C TYR A 115 -3.48 -10.50 -11.93
N VAL A 116 -4.22 -11.61 -11.93
CA VAL A 116 -3.72 -12.91 -12.42
C VAL A 116 -3.20 -12.77 -13.85
N ARG A 117 -3.96 -12.13 -14.76
CA ARG A 117 -3.52 -11.92 -16.14
C ARG A 117 -2.29 -11.03 -16.26
N ALA A 118 -2.22 -9.95 -15.45
CA ALA A 118 -1.09 -9.01 -15.52
C ALA A 118 0.20 -9.58 -14.94
N LEU A 119 0.09 -10.49 -13.96
CA LEU A 119 1.24 -10.96 -13.17
C LEU A 119 1.68 -12.39 -13.50
N ARG A 120 0.90 -13.14 -14.33
CA ARG A 120 1.15 -14.54 -14.64
C ARG A 120 2.60 -14.81 -15.07
N ASP A 121 3.12 -13.98 -15.97
CA ASP A 121 4.46 -14.12 -16.54
C ASP A 121 5.44 -13.06 -16.04
N ASN A 122 5.06 -12.29 -15.00
CA ASN A 122 5.87 -11.22 -14.43
C ASN A 122 6.80 -11.78 -13.34
N ALA A 123 7.98 -12.25 -13.76
CA ALA A 123 8.99 -12.77 -12.82
C ALA A 123 9.48 -11.69 -11.85
N LEU A 124 9.68 -10.45 -12.33
CA LEU A 124 10.15 -9.35 -11.49
C LEU A 124 9.19 -9.03 -10.34
N TYR A 125 7.87 -9.07 -10.60
CA TYR A 125 6.90 -8.92 -9.53
C TYR A 125 7.14 -9.94 -8.42
N ARG A 126 7.24 -11.22 -8.76
CA ARG A 126 7.44 -12.31 -7.80
C ARG A 126 8.76 -12.24 -7.05
N GLU A 127 9.80 -11.75 -7.69
CA GLU A 127 11.15 -11.69 -7.10
C GLU A 127 11.39 -10.40 -6.30
N VAL A 128 10.71 -9.31 -6.64
CA VAL A 128 11.01 -7.98 -6.08
C VAL A 128 9.80 -7.34 -5.40
N TRP A 129 8.64 -7.30 -6.06
CA TRP A 129 7.52 -6.47 -5.62
C TRP A 129 6.45 -7.21 -4.83
N GLU A 130 6.49 -8.55 -4.79
CA GLU A 130 5.53 -9.34 -4.00
C GLU A 130 5.65 -9.02 -2.50
N PRO A 131 4.60 -8.47 -1.84
CA PRO A 131 4.66 -8.14 -0.43
C PRO A 131 4.96 -9.33 0.49
N LEU A 132 4.60 -10.56 0.09
CA LEU A 132 4.92 -11.77 0.88
C LEU A 132 6.42 -11.99 1.06
N LEU A 133 7.28 -11.41 0.20
CA LEU A 133 8.75 -11.44 0.38
C LEU A 133 9.22 -10.54 1.52
N ARG A 134 8.42 -9.56 1.91
CA ARG A 134 8.77 -8.53 2.90
C ARG A 134 8.08 -8.75 4.23
N LEU A 135 6.81 -9.16 4.21
CA LEU A 135 5.99 -9.38 5.40
C LEU A 135 6.62 -10.27 6.47
N PRO A 136 7.43 -11.31 6.17
CA PRO A 136 8.14 -12.09 7.19
C PRO A 136 9.13 -11.29 8.06
N ARG A 137 9.48 -10.06 7.64
CA ARG A 137 10.34 -9.14 8.41
C ARG A 137 9.55 -8.12 9.22
N ALA A 138 8.23 -8.05 9.06
CA ALA A 138 7.37 -7.11 9.77
C ALA A 138 7.13 -7.57 11.19
N THR A 139 7.84 -7.02 12.15
CA THR A 139 7.76 -7.39 13.58
C THR A 139 6.85 -6.48 14.39
N MET A 140 6.47 -5.30 13.87
CA MET A 140 5.55 -4.38 14.50
C MET A 140 4.11 -4.90 14.45
N PRO A 141 3.21 -4.39 15.31
CA PRO A 141 1.78 -4.68 15.25
C PRO A 141 1.18 -4.31 13.90
N LEU A 142 0.38 -5.21 13.30
CA LEU A 142 -0.33 -4.99 12.06
C LEU A 142 -1.83 -5.22 12.24
N LEU A 143 -2.66 -4.34 11.66
CA LEU A 143 -4.11 -4.49 11.59
C LEU A 143 -4.55 -4.52 10.12
N TRP A 144 -5.03 -5.66 9.64
CA TRP A 144 -5.67 -5.74 8.33
C TRP A 144 -7.15 -5.37 8.44
N LEU A 145 -7.58 -4.42 7.59
CA LEU A 145 -8.99 -4.17 7.32
C LEU A 145 -9.32 -4.74 5.94
N THR A 146 -10.27 -5.66 5.86
CA THR A 146 -10.69 -6.28 4.61
C THR A 146 -12.14 -6.73 4.73
N GLY A 147 -12.77 -7.11 3.61
CA GLY A 147 -14.14 -7.57 3.64
C GLY A 147 -14.40 -8.72 2.67
N PRO A 148 -15.44 -9.55 2.95
CA PRO A 148 -15.76 -10.72 2.12
C PRO A 148 -16.32 -10.33 0.75
N ARG A 149 -16.68 -9.06 0.55
CA ARG A 149 -17.21 -8.51 -0.70
C ARG A 149 -16.18 -7.76 -1.53
N ASP A 150 -14.90 -7.87 -1.19
CA ASP A 150 -13.83 -7.29 -1.99
C ASP A 150 -13.65 -8.10 -3.29
N ALA A 151 -13.95 -7.47 -4.43
CA ALA A 151 -13.85 -8.09 -5.74
C ALA A 151 -12.42 -8.07 -6.30
N HIS A 152 -11.49 -7.33 -5.67
CA HIS A 152 -10.10 -7.23 -6.11
C HIS A 152 -9.18 -8.17 -5.33
N PHE A 153 -9.33 -8.20 -4.00
CA PHE A 153 -8.47 -8.94 -3.08
C PHE A 153 -9.30 -9.86 -2.19
N PRO A 154 -9.65 -11.05 -2.66
CA PRO A 154 -10.45 -11.99 -1.90
C PRO A 154 -9.75 -12.44 -0.60
N LEU A 155 -10.52 -13.00 0.33
CA LEU A 155 -10.06 -13.27 1.70
C LEU A 155 -8.89 -14.27 1.77
N ASP A 156 -8.73 -15.16 0.82
CA ASP A 156 -7.63 -16.14 0.80
C ASP A 156 -6.27 -15.47 0.54
N VAL A 157 -6.20 -14.47 -0.37
CA VAL A 157 -4.97 -13.70 -0.59
C VAL A 157 -4.68 -12.76 0.58
N GLN A 158 -5.72 -12.20 1.21
CA GLN A 158 -5.59 -11.43 2.44
C GLN A 158 -5.04 -12.33 3.58
N GLN A 159 -5.56 -13.54 3.70
CA GLN A 159 -5.10 -14.51 4.69
C GLN A 159 -3.62 -14.88 4.50
N ALA A 160 -3.16 -15.02 3.25
CA ALA A 160 -1.75 -15.29 2.97
C ALA A 160 -0.85 -14.19 3.55
N SER A 161 -1.21 -12.93 3.35
CA SER A 161 -0.48 -11.78 3.90
C SER A 161 -0.54 -11.74 5.42
N TYR A 162 -1.71 -11.94 6.01
CA TYR A 162 -1.90 -12.01 7.45
C TYR A 162 -1.01 -13.09 8.10
N ARG A 163 -0.90 -14.26 7.47
CA ARG A 163 -0.09 -15.37 7.98
C ARG A 163 1.40 -15.15 7.82
N ALA A 164 1.83 -14.40 6.81
CA ALA A 164 3.24 -14.16 6.53
C ALA A 164 3.92 -13.26 7.57
N ALA A 165 3.18 -12.34 8.22
CA ALA A 165 3.74 -11.45 9.22
C ALA A 165 3.91 -12.18 10.57
N PRO A 166 5.11 -12.16 11.19
CA PRO A 166 5.37 -12.87 12.44
C PRO A 166 4.97 -12.08 13.69
N GLY A 167 4.84 -10.74 13.59
CA GLY A 167 4.54 -9.84 14.70
C GLY A 167 3.11 -9.96 15.23
N PRO A 168 2.74 -9.15 16.24
CA PRO A 168 1.37 -9.03 16.68
C PRO A 168 0.46 -8.63 15.54
N ARG A 169 -0.64 -9.33 15.34
CA ARG A 169 -1.51 -9.12 14.19
C ARG A 169 -2.97 -9.26 14.54
N MET A 170 -3.77 -8.39 13.96
CA MET A 170 -5.22 -8.38 14.05
C MET A 170 -5.83 -8.28 12.66
N VAL A 171 -7.06 -8.71 12.52
CA VAL A 171 -7.85 -8.53 11.30
C VAL A 171 -9.25 -8.07 11.68
N SER A 172 -9.75 -7.09 10.95
CA SER A 172 -11.16 -6.68 10.99
C SER A 172 -11.80 -7.02 9.66
N ILE A 173 -12.91 -7.75 9.69
CA ILE A 173 -13.63 -8.24 8.51
C ILE A 173 -15.10 -7.82 8.61
N PRO A 174 -15.43 -6.52 8.40
CA PRO A 174 -16.81 -6.08 8.36
C PRO A 174 -17.56 -6.78 7.22
N PHE A 175 -18.73 -7.35 7.53
CA PHE A 175 -19.48 -8.18 6.57
C PHE A 175 -19.84 -7.47 5.26
N ASP A 176 -20.19 -6.19 5.35
CA ASP A 176 -20.60 -5.37 4.20
C ASP A 176 -19.44 -4.66 3.50
N MET A 177 -18.23 -4.81 4.01
CA MET A 177 -17.06 -4.16 3.43
C MET A 177 -16.73 -4.75 2.07
N LYS A 178 -16.64 -3.87 1.08
CA LYS A 178 -16.24 -4.16 -0.30
C LYS A 178 -15.09 -3.25 -0.69
N HIS A 179 -14.49 -3.47 -1.84
CA HIS A 179 -13.42 -2.58 -2.36
C HIS A 179 -14.00 -1.21 -2.70
N SER A 180 -14.02 -0.31 -1.72
CA SER A 180 -14.60 1.03 -1.83
C SER A 180 -13.82 2.00 -0.95
N HIS A 181 -13.29 3.07 -1.54
CA HIS A 181 -12.52 4.07 -0.79
C HIS A 181 -13.33 4.71 0.35
N PRO A 182 -14.61 5.05 0.19
CA PRO A 182 -15.42 5.53 1.31
C PRO A 182 -15.51 4.51 2.47
N ALA A 183 -15.70 3.23 2.17
CA ALA A 183 -15.75 2.19 3.20
C ALA A 183 -14.38 1.96 3.87
N GLY A 184 -13.28 2.16 3.15
CA GLY A 184 -11.93 2.07 3.71
C GLY A 184 -11.58 3.23 4.65
N TRP A 185 -12.13 4.43 4.40
CA TRP A 185 -11.92 5.59 5.28
C TRP A 185 -12.91 5.66 6.45
N ASN A 186 -14.12 5.18 6.23
CA ASN A 186 -15.18 5.17 7.23
C ASN A 186 -15.73 3.75 7.33
N PRO A 187 -14.94 2.79 7.85
CA PRO A 187 -15.42 1.43 8.04
C PRO A 187 -16.64 1.48 8.98
N PRO A 188 -17.66 0.66 8.73
CA PRO A 188 -18.76 0.51 9.69
C PRO A 188 -18.20 0.01 11.04
N ASP A 189 -18.76 0.51 12.12
CA ASP A 189 -18.42 0.14 13.50
C ASP A 189 -18.61 -1.35 13.78
#